data_8458700161efcc073e4b671c83dbf137
#
_entry.id   8458700161efcc073e4b671c83dbf137
#
_cell.length_a   1.000
_cell.length_b   1.000
_cell.length_c   1.000
_cell.angle_alpha   90.00
_cell.angle_beta   90.00
_cell.angle_gamma   90.00
#
_symmetry.space_group_name_H-M   'P 1'
#
loop_
_entity.id
_entity.type
_entity.pdbx_description
1 polymer ?
#
loop_
_entity_poly.entity_id
_entity_poly.type
_entity_poly.pdbx_seq_one_letter_code
_entity_poly.pdbx_strand_id
1 'polypeptide(L)'
;MKAAVFHGAHDVRIEDVAEPAEPARGDVVLEVLRAAICGTDASEWDHGPILCRPGVVLGHEFVARVEAVGADVEDLHIGDRVVSGAGISCGRCAWCRAGRTNLCAAYRTLGLQLDGGLAEYVTSPASICRAVPDQVDDDAAAMTQPLAVALHALSRVALQRDERVAVIGVGGIGSFIVAGAAHRARDGRVVAVDIDPQRLATAGALGASEAVDATDRDLGDLLLELTDGVGFDVVIEATGAPHAPAAAVKGTRRGGRALFVGLHGAPRELELTPMILREVDVFTTVAHVCDTDIPAALALLAESSVASVTAGPRIPLEELVPEGLRPLAERRATGKILVSPR
;
A
#
# COMPACT_ATOMS: atom_id res chain seq x y z
N MET A 1 19.75 19.82 1.46
CA MET A 1 18.95 18.95 0.56
C MET A 1 17.52 19.41 0.49
N LYS A 2 16.85 19.20 -0.64
CA LYS A 2 15.41 19.47 -0.76
C LYS A 2 14.58 18.36 -0.12
N ALA A 3 13.50 18.74 0.57
CA ALA A 3 12.59 17.81 1.22
C ALA A 3 11.15 18.36 1.30
N ALA A 4 10.16 17.48 1.26
CA ALA A 4 8.75 17.80 1.44
C ALA A 4 8.39 17.76 2.93
N VAL A 5 8.35 18.89 3.59
CA VAL A 5 8.12 19.03 5.03
C VAL A 5 6.63 19.28 5.31
N PHE A 6 6.05 18.45 6.16
CA PHE A 6 4.65 18.59 6.59
C PHE A 6 4.55 19.55 7.79
N HIS A 7 3.76 20.62 7.65
CA HIS A 7 3.49 21.60 8.73
C HIS A 7 2.07 21.51 9.30
N GLY A 8 1.14 20.91 8.53
CA GLY A 8 -0.26 20.77 8.90
C GLY A 8 -1.15 20.59 7.67
N ALA A 9 -2.47 20.61 7.87
CA ALA A 9 -3.43 20.53 6.78
C ALA A 9 -3.21 21.65 5.76
N HIS A 10 -3.16 21.26 4.47
CA HIS A 10 -2.86 22.12 3.32
C HIS A 10 -1.52 22.86 3.39
N ASP A 11 -0.62 22.45 4.28
CA ASP A 11 0.69 23.08 4.47
C ASP A 11 1.81 22.01 4.41
N VAL A 12 2.15 21.60 3.19
CA VAL A 12 3.37 20.84 2.86
C VAL A 12 4.24 21.75 2.00
N ARG A 13 5.49 21.91 2.40
CA ARG A 13 6.44 22.81 1.74
C ARG A 13 7.66 22.05 1.28
N ILE A 14 8.18 22.43 0.10
CA ILE A 14 9.48 21.97 -0.35
C ILE A 14 10.51 22.94 0.23
N GLU A 15 11.33 22.45 1.15
CA GLU A 15 12.28 23.24 1.90
C GLU A 15 13.71 22.74 1.72
N ASP A 16 14.67 23.63 1.88
CA ASP A 16 16.08 23.27 2.02
C ASP A 16 16.34 22.92 3.49
N VAL A 17 16.54 21.63 3.76
CA VAL A 17 16.85 21.13 5.09
C VAL A 17 18.30 20.61 5.14
N ALA A 18 18.83 20.42 6.34
CA ALA A 18 20.16 19.80 6.49
C ALA A 18 20.16 18.38 5.89
N GLU A 19 21.26 18.00 5.26
CA GLU A 19 21.47 16.62 4.85
C GLU A 19 21.58 15.72 6.10
N PRO A 20 21.26 14.42 5.99
CA PRO A 20 21.45 13.48 7.08
C PRO A 20 22.90 13.50 7.59
N ALA A 21 23.07 13.48 8.91
CA ALA A 21 24.37 13.28 9.53
C ALA A 21 24.91 11.85 9.25
N GLU A 22 26.13 11.55 9.67
CA GLU A 22 26.66 10.19 9.66
C GLU A 22 25.64 9.21 10.31
N PRO A 23 25.41 8.03 9.70
CA PRO A 23 24.38 7.11 10.19
C PRO A 23 24.76 6.53 11.56
N ALA A 24 23.78 6.31 12.41
CA ALA A 24 23.96 5.56 13.65
C ALA A 24 24.41 4.12 13.34
N ARG A 25 24.90 3.39 14.36
CA ARG A 25 25.56 2.09 14.17
C ARG A 25 24.77 1.08 13.33
N GLY A 26 23.44 1.03 13.44
CA GLY A 26 22.55 0.10 12.70
C GLY A 26 21.78 0.74 11.55
N ASP A 27 22.08 2.00 11.23
CA ASP A 27 21.35 2.76 10.21
C ASP A 27 22.18 2.93 8.92
N VAL A 28 21.52 3.36 7.87
CA VAL A 28 22.09 3.75 6.59
C VAL A 28 21.57 5.12 6.18
N VAL A 29 22.39 5.90 5.49
CA VAL A 29 21.97 7.08 4.73
C VAL A 29 21.71 6.63 3.30
N LEU A 30 20.59 7.02 2.76
CA LEU A 30 20.06 6.62 1.48
C LEU A 30 19.86 7.84 0.59
N GLU A 31 20.42 7.84 -0.62
CA GLU A 31 20.06 8.74 -1.72
C GLU A 31 18.78 8.24 -2.37
N VAL A 32 17.71 9.01 -2.33
CA VAL A 32 16.42 8.59 -2.92
C VAL A 32 16.44 8.74 -4.44
N LEU A 33 16.27 7.63 -5.13
CA LEU A 33 16.25 7.55 -6.60
C LEU A 33 14.85 7.81 -7.16
N ARG A 34 13.85 7.28 -6.51
CA ARG A 34 12.43 7.42 -6.83
C ARG A 34 11.57 7.24 -5.59
N ALA A 35 10.56 8.09 -5.42
CA ALA A 35 9.52 7.90 -4.41
C ALA A 35 8.15 7.76 -5.09
N ALA A 36 7.17 7.26 -4.35
CA ALA A 36 5.78 7.22 -4.76
C ALA A 36 4.90 7.87 -3.68
N ILE A 37 3.76 8.43 -4.10
CA ILE A 37 2.83 9.09 -3.18
C ILE A 37 1.77 8.09 -2.73
N CYS A 38 1.57 7.99 -1.42
CA CYS A 38 0.51 7.21 -0.80
C CYS A 38 -0.76 8.04 -0.60
N GLY A 39 -1.91 7.37 -0.56
CA GLY A 39 -3.16 7.99 -0.12
C GLY A 39 -3.09 8.55 1.30
N THR A 40 -2.22 7.98 2.15
CA THR A 40 -1.95 8.50 3.50
C THR A 40 -1.28 9.88 3.44
N ASP A 41 -0.30 10.10 2.56
CA ASP A 41 0.36 11.41 2.41
C ASP A 41 -0.67 12.47 1.97
N ALA A 42 -1.56 12.11 1.05
CA ALA A 42 -2.63 13.00 0.60
C ALA A 42 -3.66 13.29 1.71
N SER A 43 -4.00 12.29 2.54
CA SER A 43 -4.90 12.46 3.68
C SER A 43 -4.28 13.33 4.78
N GLU A 44 -2.98 13.19 5.03
CA GLU A 44 -2.26 14.07 5.95
C GLU A 44 -2.22 15.52 5.44
N TRP A 45 -1.98 15.71 4.15
CA TRP A 45 -2.03 17.03 3.54
C TRP A 45 -3.44 17.66 3.60
N ASP A 46 -4.50 16.89 3.38
CA ASP A 46 -5.88 17.42 3.31
C ASP A 46 -6.50 17.65 4.69
N HIS A 47 -6.28 16.74 5.64
CA HIS A 47 -6.97 16.71 6.92
C HIS A 47 -6.04 16.64 8.16
N GLY A 48 -4.72 16.47 7.94
CA GLY A 48 -3.76 16.22 9.03
C GLY A 48 -3.57 17.36 10.03
N PRO A 49 -2.89 17.13 11.14
CA PRO A 49 -2.16 15.88 11.42
C PRO A 49 -3.08 14.76 11.90
N ILE A 50 -3.03 13.60 11.25
CA ILE A 50 -3.71 12.36 11.65
C ILE A 50 -2.69 11.40 12.28
N LEU A 51 -1.67 11.03 11.50
CA LEU A 51 -0.56 10.16 11.90
C LEU A 51 0.78 10.89 11.88
N CYS A 52 0.92 11.92 11.04
CA CYS A 52 2.12 12.72 10.91
C CYS A 52 2.33 13.66 12.10
N ARG A 53 3.60 14.02 12.30
CA ARG A 53 3.99 15.13 13.19
C ARG A 53 4.37 16.34 12.34
N PRO A 54 3.96 17.56 12.71
CA PRO A 54 4.49 18.76 12.08
C PRO A 54 6.02 18.80 12.15
N GLY A 55 6.66 19.17 11.03
CA GLY A 55 8.11 19.22 10.87
C GLY A 55 8.73 17.92 10.34
N VAL A 56 7.92 16.86 10.08
CA VAL A 56 8.39 15.60 9.47
C VAL A 56 8.48 15.74 7.95
N VAL A 57 9.51 15.15 7.35
CA VAL A 57 9.59 14.92 5.90
C VAL A 57 8.68 13.75 5.54
N LEU A 58 7.77 13.94 4.58
CA LEU A 58 6.82 12.91 4.13
C LEU A 58 7.48 11.79 3.31
N GLY A 59 6.71 10.75 2.98
CA GLY A 59 7.06 9.68 2.04
C GLY A 59 7.56 8.41 2.70
N HIS A 60 6.84 7.32 2.44
CA HIS A 60 7.15 5.99 2.98
C HIS A 60 7.23 4.91 1.89
N GLU A 61 7.17 5.29 0.63
CA GLU A 61 7.23 4.43 -0.54
C GLU A 61 8.38 4.93 -1.42
N PHE A 62 9.55 4.30 -1.37
CA PHE A 62 10.71 4.76 -2.14
C PHE A 62 11.74 3.67 -2.40
N VAL A 63 12.52 3.85 -3.46
CA VAL A 63 13.77 3.16 -3.75
C VAL A 63 14.91 4.16 -3.62
N ALA A 64 16.04 3.68 -3.14
CA ALA A 64 17.20 4.51 -2.87
C ALA A 64 18.51 3.76 -3.12
N ARG A 65 19.61 4.50 -3.19
CA ARG A 65 20.98 3.99 -3.19
C ARG A 65 21.61 4.24 -1.83
N VAL A 66 22.33 3.26 -1.32
CA VAL A 66 23.08 3.39 -0.07
C VAL A 66 24.25 4.35 -0.30
N GLU A 67 24.28 5.45 0.46
CA GLU A 67 25.33 6.49 0.40
C GLU A 67 26.31 6.35 1.56
N ALA A 68 25.85 5.98 2.76
CA ALA A 68 26.68 5.70 3.92
C ALA A 68 26.07 4.58 4.77
N VAL A 69 26.92 3.83 5.46
CA VAL A 69 26.54 2.71 6.32
C VAL A 69 27.07 2.90 7.74
N GLY A 70 26.27 2.59 8.74
CA GLY A 70 26.67 2.56 10.14
C GLY A 70 27.56 1.36 10.48
N ALA A 71 28.32 1.46 11.56
CA ALA A 71 29.39 0.51 11.89
C ALA A 71 28.93 -0.94 12.16
N ASP A 72 27.64 -1.18 12.45
CA ASP A 72 27.08 -2.51 12.69
C ASP A 72 26.28 -3.06 11.49
N VAL A 73 26.31 -2.37 10.34
CA VAL A 73 25.65 -2.81 9.11
C VAL A 73 26.61 -3.70 8.31
N GLU A 74 26.26 -4.99 8.18
CA GLU A 74 27.11 -5.99 7.53
C GLU A 74 26.57 -6.39 6.14
N ASP A 75 25.25 -6.33 5.92
CA ASP A 75 24.59 -6.88 4.74
C ASP A 75 24.31 -5.84 3.64
N LEU A 76 24.63 -4.57 3.85
CA LEU A 76 24.46 -3.49 2.88
C LEU A 76 25.78 -2.74 2.65
N HIS A 77 26.04 -2.37 1.39
CA HIS A 77 27.25 -1.67 0.99
C HIS A 77 26.91 -0.36 0.27
N ILE A 78 27.82 0.60 0.30
CA ILE A 78 27.69 1.84 -0.47
C ILE A 78 27.52 1.50 -1.96
N GLY A 79 26.52 2.10 -2.58
CA GLY A 79 26.13 1.86 -3.98
C GLY A 79 24.98 0.85 -4.16
N ASP A 80 24.65 0.04 -3.16
CA ASP A 80 23.55 -0.91 -3.23
C ASP A 80 22.23 -0.18 -3.48
N ARG A 81 21.39 -0.73 -4.37
CA ARG A 81 20.01 -0.28 -4.57
C ARG A 81 19.09 -1.01 -3.60
N VAL A 82 18.34 -0.25 -2.82
CA VAL A 82 17.46 -0.80 -1.79
C VAL A 82 16.08 -0.15 -1.81
N VAL A 83 15.07 -0.90 -1.38
CA VAL A 83 13.78 -0.36 -0.96
C VAL A 83 13.68 -0.42 0.56
N SER A 84 13.02 0.57 1.15
CA SER A 84 12.73 0.56 2.58
C SER A 84 11.32 -0.01 2.83
N GLY A 85 11.19 -0.88 3.85
CA GLY A 85 9.89 -1.31 4.35
C GLY A 85 9.14 -0.21 5.10
N ALA A 86 9.75 0.95 5.28
CA ALA A 86 9.24 2.14 5.98
C ALA A 86 8.80 1.91 7.44
N GLY A 87 8.32 0.73 7.80
CA GLY A 87 7.82 0.40 9.13
C GLY A 87 8.90 -0.09 10.08
N ILE A 88 9.11 0.61 11.19
CA ILE A 88 10.12 0.30 12.20
C ILE A 88 9.46 -0.33 13.41
N SER A 89 9.86 -1.56 13.74
CA SER A 89 9.40 -2.31 14.90
C SER A 89 10.47 -2.39 15.98
N CYS A 90 10.06 -2.63 17.24
CA CYS A 90 11.01 -2.67 18.37
C CYS A 90 11.80 -3.99 18.49
N GLY A 91 11.50 -5.01 17.71
CA GLY A 91 12.14 -6.33 17.72
C GLY A 91 11.88 -7.20 18.97
N ARG A 92 11.36 -6.67 20.09
CA ARG A 92 11.32 -7.33 21.41
C ARG A 92 9.95 -7.53 22.04
N CYS A 93 8.89 -6.89 21.54
CA CYS A 93 7.54 -7.11 22.06
C CYS A 93 6.98 -8.47 21.63
N ALA A 94 5.86 -8.88 22.21
CA ALA A 94 5.23 -10.18 21.90
C ALA A 94 4.92 -10.32 20.39
N TRP A 95 4.46 -9.26 19.75
CA TRP A 95 4.15 -9.25 18.33
C TRP A 95 5.41 -9.41 17.46
N CYS A 96 6.50 -8.70 17.78
CA CYS A 96 7.76 -8.86 17.06
C CYS A 96 8.31 -10.27 17.19
N ARG A 97 8.30 -10.85 18.40
CA ARG A 97 8.73 -12.24 18.62
C ARG A 97 7.86 -13.28 17.92
N ALA A 98 6.59 -12.96 17.67
CA ALA A 98 5.67 -13.79 16.89
C ALA A 98 5.76 -13.57 15.37
N GLY A 99 6.75 -12.80 14.87
CA GLY A 99 6.91 -12.51 13.46
C GLY A 99 5.89 -11.48 12.89
N ARG A 100 5.04 -10.92 13.75
CA ARG A 100 4.03 -9.94 13.38
C ARG A 100 4.50 -8.51 13.69
N THR A 101 5.59 -8.12 13.06
CA THR A 101 6.28 -6.83 13.30
C THR A 101 5.40 -5.63 12.98
N ASN A 102 4.47 -5.76 12.04
CA ASN A 102 3.45 -4.76 11.70
C ASN A 102 2.49 -4.42 12.85
N LEU A 103 2.36 -5.28 13.85
CA LEU A 103 1.56 -5.06 15.07
C LEU A 103 2.40 -4.65 16.28
N CYS A 104 3.63 -4.21 16.08
CA CYS A 104 4.51 -3.79 17.16
C CYS A 104 3.87 -2.65 17.98
N ALA A 105 3.89 -2.77 19.32
CA ALA A 105 3.33 -1.76 20.20
C ALA A 105 4.04 -0.38 20.12
N ALA A 106 5.28 -0.37 19.61
CA ALA A 106 6.08 0.83 19.37
C ALA A 106 6.37 1.05 17.88
N TYR A 107 5.41 0.66 17.02
CA TYR A 107 5.55 0.80 15.57
C TYR A 107 5.62 2.28 15.17
N ARG A 108 6.58 2.61 14.32
CA ARG A 108 6.72 3.94 13.72
C ARG A 108 6.99 3.77 12.24
N THR A 109 6.63 4.78 11.46
CA THR A 109 6.78 4.75 9.99
C THR A 109 7.61 5.95 9.54
N LEU A 110 8.60 5.73 8.68
CA LEU A 110 9.26 6.78 7.92
C LEU A 110 8.21 7.55 7.11
N GLY A 111 8.33 8.85 7.04
CA GLY A 111 7.37 9.70 6.34
C GLY A 111 6.09 10.01 7.12
N LEU A 112 5.94 9.52 8.37
CA LEU A 112 4.81 9.82 9.26
C LEU A 112 5.26 10.27 10.65
N GLN A 113 5.96 9.43 11.40
CA GLN A 113 6.50 9.77 12.72
C GLN A 113 7.99 10.08 12.69
N LEU A 114 8.66 9.72 11.62
CA LEU A 114 10.08 9.94 11.34
C LEU A 114 10.22 10.45 9.91
N ASP A 115 11.32 11.12 9.60
CA ASP A 115 11.59 11.64 8.26
C ASP A 115 11.59 10.53 7.20
N GLY A 116 10.98 10.82 6.06
CA GLY A 116 10.75 9.89 4.97
C GLY A 116 11.47 10.23 3.67
N GLY A 117 11.08 9.54 2.59
CA GLY A 117 11.77 9.55 1.31
C GLY A 117 11.21 10.53 0.26
N LEU A 118 10.29 11.43 0.60
CA LEU A 118 9.97 12.58 -0.28
C LEU A 118 11.01 13.70 -0.08
N ALA A 119 12.27 13.33 -0.27
CA ALA A 119 13.47 14.15 -0.14
C ALA A 119 14.61 13.56 -0.97
N GLU A 120 15.70 14.32 -1.16
CA GLU A 120 16.89 13.83 -1.86
C GLU A 120 17.61 12.71 -1.07
N TYR A 121 17.57 12.77 0.27
CA TYR A 121 18.19 11.78 1.16
C TYR A 121 17.30 11.47 2.35
N VAL A 122 17.46 10.26 2.89
CA VAL A 122 16.76 9.81 4.09
C VAL A 122 17.66 8.87 4.92
N THR A 123 17.56 8.94 6.25
CA THR A 123 18.16 7.94 7.14
C THR A 123 17.14 6.82 7.42
N SER A 124 17.58 5.57 7.32
CA SER A 124 16.74 4.39 7.57
C SER A 124 17.52 3.34 8.37
N PRO A 125 16.86 2.61 9.29
CA PRO A 125 17.46 1.39 9.81
C PRO A 125 17.75 0.39 8.68
N ALA A 126 18.98 -0.14 8.65
CA ALA A 126 19.39 -1.15 7.68
C ALA A 126 18.47 -2.39 7.71
N SER A 127 17.99 -2.74 8.90
CA SER A 127 17.11 -3.91 9.15
C SER A 127 15.81 -3.91 8.37
N ILE A 128 15.32 -2.75 7.92
CA ILE A 128 14.10 -2.63 7.10
C ILE A 128 14.39 -2.37 5.62
N CYS A 129 15.65 -2.34 5.22
CA CYS A 129 16.05 -2.21 3.82
C CYS A 129 16.20 -3.58 3.15
N ARG A 130 15.81 -3.68 1.88
CA ARG A 130 15.97 -4.91 1.07
C ARG A 130 16.56 -4.55 -0.28
N ALA A 131 17.56 -5.33 -0.72
CA ALA A 131 18.20 -5.15 -2.02
C ALA A 131 17.19 -5.28 -3.16
N VAL A 132 17.29 -4.41 -4.15
CA VAL A 132 16.45 -4.42 -5.34
C VAL A 132 17.13 -5.29 -6.40
N PRO A 133 16.43 -6.30 -6.96
CA PRO A 133 16.95 -7.09 -8.08
C PRO A 133 17.24 -6.21 -9.31
N ASP A 134 18.28 -6.54 -10.08
CA ASP A 134 18.72 -5.74 -11.25
C ASP A 134 17.62 -5.54 -12.31
N GLN A 135 16.74 -6.52 -12.48
CA GLN A 135 15.63 -6.50 -13.44
C GLN A 135 14.46 -5.59 -13.01
N VAL A 136 14.43 -5.10 -11.77
CA VAL A 136 13.42 -4.17 -11.27
C VAL A 136 13.96 -2.75 -11.37
N ASP A 137 13.38 -1.93 -12.23
CA ASP A 137 13.77 -0.52 -12.37
C ASP A 137 13.31 0.33 -11.15
N ASP A 138 13.74 1.59 -11.11
CA ASP A 138 13.47 2.45 -9.96
C ASP A 138 11.97 2.79 -9.83
N ASP A 139 11.25 2.93 -10.93
CA ASP A 139 9.82 3.20 -10.91
C ASP A 139 9.04 2.02 -10.34
N ALA A 140 9.37 0.80 -10.76
CA ALA A 140 8.81 -0.42 -10.20
C ALA A 140 9.21 -0.60 -8.73
N ALA A 141 10.47 -0.38 -8.40
CA ALA A 141 10.98 -0.53 -7.04
C ALA A 141 10.31 0.43 -6.04
N ALA A 142 9.98 1.67 -6.44
CA ALA A 142 9.23 2.61 -5.61
C ALA A 142 7.82 2.12 -5.25
N MET A 143 7.26 1.17 -6.01
CA MET A 143 5.94 0.56 -5.75
C MET A 143 6.01 -0.70 -4.87
N THR A 144 7.18 -1.10 -4.41
CA THR A 144 7.35 -2.32 -3.62
C THR A 144 6.58 -2.27 -2.31
N GLN A 145 6.64 -1.15 -1.57
CA GLN A 145 5.99 -1.02 -0.27
C GLN A 145 4.46 -1.15 -0.37
N PRO A 146 3.73 -0.43 -1.25
CA PRO A 146 2.28 -0.60 -1.37
C PRO A 146 1.90 -1.99 -1.90
N LEU A 147 2.69 -2.61 -2.79
CA LEU A 147 2.45 -3.99 -3.21
C LEU A 147 2.64 -4.97 -2.03
N ALA A 148 3.63 -4.76 -1.17
CA ALA A 148 3.84 -5.56 0.03
C ALA A 148 2.63 -5.48 0.99
N VAL A 149 2.01 -4.29 1.15
CA VAL A 149 0.76 -4.12 1.90
C VAL A 149 -0.38 -4.95 1.30
N ALA A 150 -0.53 -4.94 -0.03
CA ALA A 150 -1.53 -5.74 -0.73
C ALA A 150 -1.31 -7.24 -0.55
N LEU A 151 -0.06 -7.71 -0.69
CA LEU A 151 0.29 -9.12 -0.49
C LEU A 151 0.09 -9.57 0.96
N HIS A 152 0.38 -8.68 1.93
CA HIS A 152 0.07 -8.92 3.34
C HIS A 152 -1.43 -9.09 3.56
N ALA A 153 -2.26 -8.21 3.00
CA ALA A 153 -3.71 -8.29 3.08
C ALA A 153 -4.25 -9.64 2.58
N LEU A 154 -3.76 -10.11 1.42
CA LEU A 154 -4.11 -11.42 0.86
C LEU A 154 -3.64 -12.59 1.74
N SER A 155 -2.51 -12.44 2.42
CA SER A 155 -2.00 -13.45 3.36
C SER A 155 -2.88 -13.56 4.60
N ARG A 156 -3.51 -12.45 5.03
CA ARG A 156 -4.43 -12.43 6.17
C ARG A 156 -5.65 -13.33 5.97
N VAL A 157 -6.14 -13.45 4.75
CA VAL A 157 -7.27 -14.32 4.39
C VAL A 157 -6.82 -15.69 3.87
N ALA A 158 -5.52 -15.98 3.88
CA ALA A 158 -4.97 -17.23 3.36
C ALA A 158 -5.53 -17.63 1.99
N LEU A 159 -5.55 -16.68 1.06
CA LEU A 159 -6.14 -16.84 -0.28
C LEU A 159 -5.57 -18.07 -1.00
N GLN A 160 -6.46 -18.95 -1.49
CA GLN A 160 -6.13 -20.18 -2.20
C GLN A 160 -6.19 -20.00 -3.72
N ARG A 161 -5.59 -20.96 -4.45
CA ARG A 161 -5.41 -20.89 -5.91
C ARG A 161 -6.71 -20.94 -6.72
N ASP A 162 -7.70 -21.65 -6.24
CA ASP A 162 -8.97 -21.98 -6.92
C ASP A 162 -10.15 -21.16 -6.43
N GLU A 163 -9.90 -20.16 -5.56
CA GLU A 163 -10.96 -19.37 -4.96
C GLU A 163 -11.50 -18.27 -5.88
N ARG A 164 -12.79 -17.98 -5.70
CA ARG A 164 -13.47 -16.83 -6.31
C ARG A 164 -13.31 -15.63 -5.40
N VAL A 165 -12.68 -14.58 -5.90
CA VAL A 165 -12.37 -13.36 -5.15
C VAL A 165 -13.09 -12.18 -5.77
N ALA A 166 -13.74 -11.36 -4.95
CA ALA A 166 -14.18 -10.03 -5.36
C ALA A 166 -13.31 -8.96 -4.68
N VAL A 167 -12.86 -7.99 -5.45
CA VAL A 167 -12.14 -6.80 -4.96
C VAL A 167 -13.01 -5.58 -5.23
N ILE A 168 -13.51 -4.95 -4.17
CA ILE A 168 -14.32 -3.74 -4.22
C ILE A 168 -13.39 -2.53 -4.09
N GLY A 169 -13.31 -1.74 -5.15
CA GLY A 169 -12.42 -0.58 -5.26
C GLY A 169 -11.06 -0.92 -5.87
N VAL A 170 -10.78 -0.37 -7.03
CA VAL A 170 -9.51 -0.52 -7.77
C VAL A 170 -8.73 0.80 -7.77
N GLY A 171 -8.70 1.48 -6.61
CA GLY A 171 -7.85 2.63 -6.37
C GLY A 171 -6.39 2.22 -6.10
N GLY A 172 -5.60 3.11 -5.50
CA GLY A 172 -4.16 2.88 -5.28
C GLY A 172 -3.83 1.51 -4.69
N ILE A 173 -4.41 1.14 -3.51
CA ILE A 173 -4.14 -0.17 -2.89
C ILE A 173 -4.94 -1.30 -3.57
N GLY A 174 -6.17 -1.03 -4.03
CA GLY A 174 -7.02 -2.05 -4.64
C GLY A 174 -6.44 -2.61 -5.94
N SER A 175 -5.76 -1.80 -6.76
CA SER A 175 -5.05 -2.25 -7.96
C SER A 175 -3.97 -3.29 -7.63
N PHE A 176 -3.15 -3.04 -6.61
CA PHE A 176 -2.16 -4.01 -6.13
C PHE A 176 -2.79 -5.27 -5.54
N ILE A 177 -3.95 -5.14 -4.88
CA ILE A 177 -4.71 -6.29 -4.38
C ILE A 177 -5.22 -7.14 -5.55
N VAL A 178 -5.76 -6.53 -6.61
CA VAL A 178 -6.18 -7.24 -7.83
C VAL A 178 -5.00 -8.01 -8.44
N ALA A 179 -3.85 -7.34 -8.62
CA ALA A 179 -2.66 -7.98 -9.16
C ALA A 179 -2.18 -9.17 -8.31
N GLY A 180 -2.08 -8.98 -6.99
CA GLY A 180 -1.70 -10.02 -6.05
C GLY A 180 -2.71 -11.17 -5.99
N ALA A 181 -4.02 -10.88 -6.08
CA ALA A 181 -5.07 -11.87 -6.10
C ALA A 181 -5.03 -12.69 -7.40
N ALA A 182 -4.86 -12.04 -8.56
CA ALA A 182 -4.72 -12.72 -9.86
C ALA A 182 -3.49 -13.64 -9.88
N HIS A 183 -2.38 -13.22 -9.27
CA HIS A 183 -1.19 -14.06 -9.14
C HIS A 183 -1.41 -15.27 -8.21
N ARG A 184 -2.13 -15.11 -7.11
CA ARG A 184 -2.37 -16.20 -6.12
C ARG A 184 -3.52 -17.11 -6.51
N ALA A 185 -4.68 -16.56 -6.90
CA ALA A 185 -5.89 -17.30 -7.27
C ALA A 185 -5.93 -17.61 -8.79
N ARG A 186 -4.81 -18.03 -9.35
CA ARG A 186 -4.61 -18.23 -10.80
C ARG A 186 -5.45 -19.35 -11.41
N ASP A 187 -5.98 -20.27 -10.62
CA ASP A 187 -6.91 -21.33 -11.01
C ASP A 187 -8.36 -20.99 -10.65
N GLY A 188 -8.56 -19.84 -9.99
CA GLY A 188 -9.84 -19.32 -9.55
C GLY A 188 -10.37 -18.20 -10.45
N ARG A 189 -11.21 -17.33 -9.86
CA ARG A 189 -11.80 -16.17 -10.56
C ARG A 189 -11.61 -14.91 -9.72
N VAL A 190 -10.97 -13.89 -10.27
CA VAL A 190 -10.83 -12.57 -9.64
C VAL A 190 -11.75 -11.57 -10.34
N VAL A 191 -12.71 -11.04 -9.61
CA VAL A 191 -13.64 -10.01 -10.08
C VAL A 191 -13.29 -8.69 -9.41
N ALA A 192 -13.04 -7.68 -10.21
CA ALA A 192 -12.81 -6.31 -9.75
C ALA A 192 -14.09 -5.48 -9.92
N VAL A 193 -14.46 -4.72 -8.89
CA VAL A 193 -15.66 -3.90 -8.88
C VAL A 193 -15.29 -2.45 -8.54
N ASP A 194 -15.60 -1.52 -9.42
CA ASP A 194 -15.38 -0.08 -9.23
C ASP A 194 -16.47 0.71 -9.98
N ILE A 195 -16.50 2.02 -9.82
CA ILE A 195 -17.39 2.94 -10.56
C ILE A 195 -16.64 3.75 -11.62
N ASP A 196 -15.30 3.62 -11.67
CA ASP A 196 -14.43 4.35 -12.58
C ASP A 196 -14.00 3.44 -13.75
N PRO A 197 -14.36 3.77 -15.01
CA PRO A 197 -14.02 2.95 -16.16
C PRO A 197 -12.51 2.77 -16.39
N GLN A 198 -11.68 3.77 -16.04
CA GLN A 198 -10.24 3.66 -16.21
C GLN A 198 -9.64 2.67 -15.19
N ARG A 199 -10.14 2.69 -13.95
CA ARG A 199 -9.73 1.72 -12.92
C ARG A 199 -10.18 0.31 -13.27
N LEU A 200 -11.36 0.13 -13.86
CA LEU A 200 -11.82 -1.15 -14.37
C LEU A 200 -10.94 -1.67 -15.50
N ALA A 201 -10.54 -0.81 -16.44
CA ALA A 201 -9.58 -1.17 -17.48
C ALA A 201 -8.21 -1.60 -16.90
N THR A 202 -7.72 -0.86 -15.89
CA THR A 202 -6.51 -1.21 -15.15
C THR A 202 -6.65 -2.57 -14.47
N ALA A 203 -7.78 -2.87 -13.83
CA ALA A 203 -8.04 -4.17 -13.21
C ALA A 203 -7.93 -5.34 -14.21
N GLY A 204 -8.51 -5.19 -15.41
CA GLY A 204 -8.38 -6.17 -16.48
C GLY A 204 -6.92 -6.40 -16.90
N ALA A 205 -6.15 -5.32 -17.05
CA ALA A 205 -4.71 -5.40 -17.38
C ALA A 205 -3.87 -6.03 -16.27
N LEU A 206 -4.33 -5.96 -15.00
CA LEU A 206 -3.69 -6.60 -13.84
C LEU A 206 -4.11 -8.07 -13.63
N GLY A 207 -4.93 -8.62 -14.53
CA GLY A 207 -5.31 -10.03 -14.52
C GLY A 207 -6.64 -10.33 -13.81
N ALA A 208 -7.48 -9.33 -13.54
CA ALA A 208 -8.85 -9.61 -13.16
C ALA A 208 -9.57 -10.39 -14.28
N SER A 209 -10.25 -11.48 -13.92
CA SER A 209 -11.03 -12.28 -14.86
C SER A 209 -12.23 -11.52 -15.41
N GLU A 210 -12.71 -10.57 -14.62
CA GLU A 210 -13.84 -9.70 -14.93
C GLU A 210 -13.70 -8.37 -14.18
N ALA A 211 -14.07 -7.27 -14.85
CA ALA A 211 -14.11 -5.93 -14.28
C ALA A 211 -15.52 -5.37 -14.44
N VAL A 212 -16.18 -5.05 -13.33
CA VAL A 212 -17.60 -4.77 -13.27
C VAL A 212 -17.87 -3.37 -12.76
N ASP A 213 -18.66 -2.61 -13.52
CA ASP A 213 -19.14 -1.29 -13.12
C ASP A 213 -20.30 -1.42 -12.12
N ALA A 214 -20.13 -0.80 -10.95
CA ALA A 214 -21.12 -0.78 -9.87
C ALA A 214 -21.90 0.54 -9.81
N THR A 215 -21.79 1.41 -10.80
CA THR A 215 -22.52 2.68 -10.85
C THR A 215 -24.03 2.40 -10.76
N ASP A 216 -24.69 3.11 -9.84
CA ASP A 216 -26.15 3.02 -9.59
C ASP A 216 -26.67 1.61 -9.23
N ARG A 217 -25.79 0.71 -8.75
CA ARG A 217 -26.13 -0.66 -8.33
C ARG A 217 -26.05 -0.83 -6.82
N ASP A 218 -26.96 -1.65 -6.22
CA ASP A 218 -26.68 -2.20 -4.88
C ASP A 218 -25.50 -3.15 -4.98
N LEU A 219 -24.41 -2.77 -4.32
CA LEU A 219 -23.15 -3.50 -4.40
C LEU A 219 -23.25 -4.94 -3.86
N GLY A 220 -24.03 -5.15 -2.79
CA GLY A 220 -24.19 -6.47 -2.22
C GLY A 220 -25.00 -7.41 -3.12
N ASP A 221 -26.06 -6.89 -3.76
CA ASP A 221 -26.86 -7.64 -4.72
C ASP A 221 -26.06 -7.94 -6.00
N LEU A 222 -25.29 -6.98 -6.49
CA LEU A 222 -24.36 -7.18 -7.61
C LEU A 222 -23.40 -8.34 -7.36
N LEU A 223 -22.78 -8.40 -6.19
CA LEU A 223 -21.85 -9.49 -5.83
C LEU A 223 -22.54 -10.86 -5.78
N LEU A 224 -23.80 -10.92 -5.35
CA LEU A 224 -24.58 -12.15 -5.37
C LEU A 224 -24.96 -12.56 -6.79
N GLU A 225 -25.41 -11.63 -7.64
CA GLU A 225 -25.71 -11.88 -9.04
C GLU A 225 -24.52 -12.48 -9.80
N LEU A 226 -23.31 -11.95 -9.58
CA LEU A 226 -22.06 -12.43 -10.19
C LEU A 226 -21.68 -13.87 -9.79
N THR A 227 -22.41 -14.46 -8.86
CA THR A 227 -22.16 -15.79 -8.30
C THR A 227 -23.42 -16.66 -8.21
N ASP A 228 -24.47 -16.34 -8.97
CA ASP A 228 -25.75 -17.05 -8.97
C ASP A 228 -26.35 -17.18 -7.55
N GLY A 229 -26.20 -16.15 -6.72
CA GLY A 229 -26.69 -16.11 -5.35
C GLY A 229 -25.83 -16.82 -4.30
N VAL A 230 -24.74 -17.47 -4.69
CA VAL A 230 -23.85 -18.22 -3.76
C VAL A 230 -22.96 -17.31 -2.93
N GLY A 231 -22.40 -16.26 -3.54
CA GLY A 231 -21.37 -15.39 -2.99
C GLY A 231 -19.95 -15.85 -3.30
N PHE A 232 -18.97 -14.96 -3.06
CA PHE A 232 -17.54 -15.20 -3.28
C PHE A 232 -16.89 -15.91 -2.08
N ASP A 233 -15.84 -16.65 -2.33
CA ASP A 233 -15.02 -17.26 -1.28
C ASP A 233 -14.34 -16.21 -0.40
N VAL A 234 -13.83 -15.15 -1.06
CA VAL A 234 -13.24 -13.98 -0.42
C VAL A 234 -13.79 -12.71 -1.05
N VAL A 235 -14.24 -11.76 -0.22
CA VAL A 235 -14.58 -10.41 -0.66
C VAL A 235 -13.67 -9.41 0.04
N ILE A 236 -12.97 -8.58 -0.73
CA ILE A 236 -12.01 -7.60 -0.24
C ILE A 236 -12.56 -6.20 -0.46
N GLU A 237 -12.73 -5.45 0.63
CA GLU A 237 -13.16 -4.05 0.63
C GLU A 237 -11.93 -3.15 0.69
N ALA A 238 -11.69 -2.35 -0.36
CA ALA A 238 -10.53 -1.46 -0.48
C ALA A 238 -10.90 0.01 -0.82
N THR A 239 -12.15 0.42 -0.57
CA THR A 239 -12.66 1.75 -0.94
C THR A 239 -12.72 2.74 0.23
N GLY A 240 -13.02 2.24 1.45
CA GLY A 240 -13.44 3.07 2.58
C GLY A 240 -14.85 3.69 2.41
N ALA A 241 -15.61 3.31 1.38
CA ALA A 241 -16.97 3.83 1.15
C ALA A 241 -17.95 3.35 2.25
N PRO A 242 -18.92 4.18 2.67
CA PRO A 242 -19.77 3.88 3.82
C PRO A 242 -20.55 2.54 3.73
N HIS A 243 -21.01 2.17 2.55
CA HIS A 243 -21.85 0.98 2.32
C HIS A 243 -21.02 -0.28 1.98
N ALA A 244 -19.75 -0.11 1.63
CA ALA A 244 -18.91 -1.21 1.12
C ALA A 244 -18.65 -2.34 2.13
N PRO A 245 -18.45 -2.11 3.45
CA PRO A 245 -18.28 -3.19 4.41
C PRO A 245 -19.50 -4.12 4.51
N ALA A 246 -20.70 -3.54 4.56
CA ALA A 246 -21.96 -4.33 4.60
C ALA A 246 -22.15 -5.13 3.31
N ALA A 247 -21.87 -4.52 2.15
CA ALA A 247 -21.92 -5.17 0.86
C ALA A 247 -20.88 -6.31 0.74
N ALA A 248 -19.66 -6.11 1.25
CA ALA A 248 -18.65 -7.15 1.26
C ALA A 248 -19.09 -8.37 2.07
N VAL A 249 -19.65 -8.16 3.26
CA VAL A 249 -20.20 -9.24 4.08
C VAL A 249 -21.38 -9.93 3.37
N LYS A 250 -22.30 -9.16 2.74
CA LYS A 250 -23.45 -9.70 1.99
C LYS A 250 -23.00 -10.57 0.81
N GLY A 251 -22.01 -10.11 0.05
CA GLY A 251 -21.48 -10.81 -1.12
C GLY A 251 -20.56 -12.00 -0.82
N THR A 252 -20.20 -12.22 0.45
CA THR A 252 -19.39 -13.38 0.87
C THR A 252 -20.26 -14.62 1.02
N ARG A 253 -19.81 -15.79 0.54
CA ARG A 253 -20.53 -17.05 0.67
C ARG A 253 -20.61 -17.55 2.13
N ARG A 254 -21.42 -18.60 2.39
CA ARG A 254 -21.38 -19.32 3.67
C ARG A 254 -19.97 -19.91 3.91
N GLY A 255 -19.43 -19.74 5.12
CA GLY A 255 -18.06 -20.14 5.48
C GLY A 255 -16.98 -19.42 4.69
N GLY A 256 -17.30 -18.26 4.09
CA GLY A 256 -16.35 -17.42 3.36
C GLY A 256 -15.72 -16.33 4.23
N ARG A 257 -14.89 -15.49 3.61
CA ARG A 257 -14.09 -14.47 4.31
C ARG A 257 -14.29 -13.09 3.71
N ALA A 258 -14.61 -12.10 4.54
CA ALA A 258 -14.61 -10.69 4.18
C ALA A 258 -13.36 -10.03 4.75
N LEU A 259 -12.60 -9.29 3.94
CA LEU A 259 -11.40 -8.57 4.34
C LEU A 259 -11.61 -7.06 4.17
N PHE A 260 -11.43 -6.29 5.24
CA PHE A 260 -11.49 -4.84 5.20
C PHE A 260 -10.08 -4.25 5.18
N VAL A 261 -9.80 -3.50 4.12
CA VAL A 261 -8.54 -2.79 3.88
C VAL A 261 -8.77 -1.28 3.89
N GLY A 262 -9.91 -0.84 3.37
CA GLY A 262 -10.29 0.56 3.35
C GLY A 262 -10.38 1.17 4.75
N LEU A 263 -9.87 2.41 4.90
CA LEU A 263 -9.99 3.16 6.16
C LEU A 263 -11.31 3.93 6.19
N HIS A 264 -12.01 3.84 7.31
CA HIS A 264 -13.32 4.48 7.51
C HIS A 264 -13.23 5.56 8.57
N GLY A 265 -13.51 6.81 8.20
CA GLY A 265 -13.46 7.95 9.11
C GLY A 265 -14.63 8.07 10.12
N ALA A 266 -15.62 7.15 10.05
CA ALA A 266 -16.77 7.08 10.95
C ALA A 266 -17.22 5.63 11.18
N PRO A 267 -17.97 5.34 12.28
CA PRO A 267 -18.53 4.01 12.51
C PRO A 267 -19.38 3.50 11.34
N ARG A 268 -19.35 2.18 11.10
CA ARG A 268 -20.15 1.50 10.08
C ARG A 268 -21.02 0.43 10.72
N GLU A 269 -22.23 0.28 10.20
CA GLU A 269 -23.17 -0.74 10.66
C GLU A 269 -22.97 -2.03 9.87
N LEU A 270 -23.02 -3.16 10.56
CA LEU A 270 -23.02 -4.51 9.99
C LEU A 270 -24.18 -5.30 10.58
N GLU A 271 -24.88 -6.04 9.72
CA GLU A 271 -25.93 -6.96 10.16
C GLU A 271 -25.30 -8.26 10.68
N LEU A 272 -25.22 -8.40 12.01
CA LEU A 272 -24.53 -9.53 12.64
C LEU A 272 -25.29 -10.86 12.47
N THR A 273 -26.64 -10.86 12.49
CA THR A 273 -27.42 -12.08 12.37
C THR A 273 -27.14 -12.85 11.08
N PRO A 274 -27.17 -12.23 9.87
CA PRO A 274 -26.80 -12.93 8.64
C PRO A 274 -25.34 -13.40 8.62
N MET A 275 -24.41 -12.68 9.25
CA MET A 275 -23.01 -13.11 9.37
C MET A 275 -22.88 -14.38 10.17
N ILE A 276 -23.50 -14.42 11.36
CA ILE A 276 -23.46 -15.57 12.28
C ILE A 276 -24.06 -16.81 11.63
N LEU A 277 -25.25 -16.66 11.03
CA LEU A 277 -25.99 -17.78 10.39
C LEU A 277 -25.31 -18.32 9.13
N ARG A 278 -24.34 -17.59 8.57
CA ARG A 278 -23.56 -18.01 7.40
C ARG A 278 -22.09 -18.33 7.75
N GLU A 279 -21.71 -18.18 9.01
CA GLU A 279 -20.32 -18.36 9.46
C GLU A 279 -19.32 -17.55 8.62
N VAL A 280 -19.62 -16.26 8.38
CA VAL A 280 -18.73 -15.38 7.64
C VAL A 280 -17.63 -14.86 8.54
N ASP A 281 -16.38 -15.17 8.22
CA ASP A 281 -15.22 -14.62 8.90
C ASP A 281 -14.91 -13.20 8.42
N VAL A 282 -14.66 -12.28 9.37
CA VAL A 282 -14.23 -10.92 9.07
C VAL A 282 -12.78 -10.72 9.45
N PHE A 283 -11.99 -10.29 8.49
CA PHE A 283 -10.57 -10.00 8.64
C PHE A 283 -10.29 -8.52 8.45
N THR A 284 -9.23 -8.06 9.08
CA THR A 284 -8.65 -6.73 8.87
C THR A 284 -7.15 -6.85 8.65
N THR A 285 -6.56 -5.82 8.08
CA THR A 285 -5.12 -5.76 7.80
C THR A 285 -4.55 -4.40 8.15
N VAL A 286 -3.26 -4.33 8.43
CA VAL A 286 -2.51 -3.09 8.60
C VAL A 286 -1.07 -3.29 8.17
N ALA A 287 -0.53 -2.34 7.41
CA ALA A 287 0.86 -2.33 6.97
C ALA A 287 1.30 -3.67 6.34
N HIS A 288 2.52 -4.09 6.55
CA HIS A 288 3.10 -5.36 6.08
C HIS A 288 4.19 -5.85 7.03
N VAL A 289 4.65 -7.08 6.87
CA VAL A 289 5.82 -7.63 7.54
C VAL A 289 7.02 -7.51 6.61
N CYS A 290 7.99 -6.66 6.93
CA CYS A 290 9.12 -6.33 6.05
C CYS A 290 9.86 -7.57 5.54
N ASP A 291 10.14 -8.53 6.44
CA ASP A 291 10.97 -9.71 6.14
C ASP A 291 10.34 -10.68 5.13
N THR A 292 9.00 -10.70 5.05
CA THR A 292 8.27 -11.63 4.18
C THR A 292 7.62 -10.94 2.99
N ASP A 293 7.02 -9.79 3.23
CA ASP A 293 6.14 -9.18 2.21
C ASP A 293 6.93 -8.31 1.22
N ILE A 294 8.03 -7.65 1.64
CA ILE A 294 8.88 -6.87 0.72
C ILE A 294 9.58 -7.78 -0.30
N PRO A 295 10.25 -8.89 0.08
CA PRO A 295 10.82 -9.80 -0.90
C PRO A 295 9.78 -10.39 -1.85
N ALA A 296 8.58 -10.73 -1.35
CA ALA A 296 7.50 -11.24 -2.20
C ALA A 296 7.01 -10.18 -3.21
N ALA A 297 6.94 -8.91 -2.80
CA ALA A 297 6.58 -7.82 -3.68
C ALA A 297 7.64 -7.58 -4.77
N LEU A 298 8.92 -7.57 -4.41
CA LEU A 298 10.02 -7.45 -5.36
C LEU A 298 10.02 -8.59 -6.39
N ALA A 299 9.77 -9.83 -5.95
CA ALA A 299 9.67 -10.99 -6.84
C ALA A 299 8.51 -10.82 -7.84
N LEU A 300 7.33 -10.40 -7.37
CA LEU A 300 6.17 -10.17 -8.25
C LEU A 300 6.42 -9.01 -9.23
N LEU A 301 7.07 -7.93 -8.82
CA LEU A 301 7.46 -6.82 -9.70
C LEU A 301 8.45 -7.26 -10.78
N ALA A 302 9.39 -8.15 -10.43
CA ALA A 302 10.39 -8.68 -11.36
C ALA A 302 9.78 -9.59 -12.44
N GLU A 303 8.67 -10.27 -12.13
CA GLU A 303 8.07 -11.33 -12.98
C GLU A 303 6.80 -10.88 -13.71
N SER A 304 6.32 -9.65 -13.48
CA SER A 304 5.01 -9.21 -13.98
C SER A 304 5.02 -7.77 -14.51
N SER A 305 3.93 -7.42 -15.20
CA SER A 305 3.67 -6.06 -15.69
C SER A 305 2.98 -5.15 -14.65
N VAL A 306 2.91 -5.55 -13.38
CA VAL A 306 2.18 -4.79 -12.34
C VAL A 306 2.65 -3.35 -12.28
N ALA A 307 3.96 -3.11 -12.26
CA ALA A 307 4.50 -1.74 -12.18
C ALA A 307 4.10 -0.91 -13.40
N SER A 308 4.29 -1.41 -14.62
CA SER A 308 3.98 -0.65 -15.84
C SER A 308 2.49 -0.37 -16.02
N VAL A 309 1.62 -1.26 -15.50
CA VAL A 309 0.16 -1.09 -15.55
C VAL A 309 -0.34 -0.11 -14.47
N THR A 310 0.29 -0.11 -13.29
CA THR A 310 -0.13 0.74 -12.18
C THR A 310 0.56 2.11 -12.15
N ALA A 311 1.66 2.29 -12.89
CA ALA A 311 2.38 3.56 -12.93
C ALA A 311 1.48 4.70 -13.44
N GLY A 312 1.51 5.80 -12.70
CA GLY A 312 0.93 7.09 -13.07
C GLY A 312 2.01 8.06 -13.57
N PRO A 313 1.72 9.36 -13.50
CA PRO A 313 2.67 10.39 -13.90
C PRO A 313 3.91 10.38 -13.00
N ARG A 314 5.06 10.78 -13.58
CA ARG A 314 6.28 11.09 -12.87
C ARG A 314 6.40 12.60 -12.75
N ILE A 315 6.54 13.11 -11.54
CA ILE A 315 6.63 14.53 -11.24
C ILE A 315 7.93 14.87 -10.50
N PRO A 316 8.49 16.07 -10.63
CA PRO A 316 9.55 16.54 -9.77
C PRO A 316 9.02 16.81 -8.33
N LEU A 317 9.93 16.86 -7.36
CA LEU A 317 9.55 17.08 -5.96
C LEU A 317 8.85 18.44 -5.76
N GLU A 318 9.23 19.46 -6.52
CA GLU A 318 8.64 20.80 -6.48
C GLU A 318 7.15 20.83 -6.84
N GLU A 319 6.71 19.89 -7.67
CA GLU A 319 5.32 19.75 -8.11
C GLU A 319 4.50 18.80 -7.19
N LEU A 320 5.06 18.34 -6.06
CA LEU A 320 4.44 17.38 -5.17
C LEU A 320 3.01 17.77 -4.75
N VAL A 321 2.80 19.03 -4.37
CA VAL A 321 1.47 19.50 -3.92
C VAL A 321 0.49 19.64 -5.07
N PRO A 322 0.77 20.44 -6.13
CA PRO A 322 -0.20 20.68 -7.20
C PRO A 322 -0.48 19.46 -8.07
N GLU A 323 0.52 18.64 -8.39
CA GLU A 323 0.40 17.50 -9.31
C GLU A 323 0.35 16.14 -8.59
N GLY A 324 0.64 16.11 -7.29
CA GLY A 324 0.68 14.90 -6.48
C GLY A 324 -0.42 14.82 -5.43
N LEU A 325 -0.23 15.51 -4.30
CA LEU A 325 -1.10 15.38 -3.12
C LEU A 325 -2.54 15.85 -3.39
N ARG A 326 -2.70 17.00 -4.05
CA ARG A 326 -4.02 17.56 -4.37
C ARG A 326 -4.85 16.66 -5.31
N PRO A 327 -4.34 16.23 -6.50
CA PRO A 327 -5.10 15.33 -7.36
C PRO A 327 -5.47 14.01 -6.66
N LEU A 328 -4.60 13.51 -5.78
CA LEU A 328 -4.85 12.28 -5.05
C LEU A 328 -5.93 12.47 -3.96
N ALA A 329 -5.90 13.56 -3.20
CA ALA A 329 -6.91 13.92 -2.22
C ALA A 329 -8.29 14.15 -2.87
N GLU A 330 -8.32 14.80 -4.04
CA GLU A 330 -9.53 15.04 -4.85
C GLU A 330 -9.99 13.80 -5.65
N ARG A 331 -9.32 12.65 -5.51
CA ARG A 331 -9.61 11.38 -6.20
C ARG A 331 -9.56 11.48 -7.74
N ARG A 332 -8.80 12.44 -8.28
CA ARG A 332 -8.59 12.64 -9.72
C ARG A 332 -7.31 11.99 -10.26
N ALA A 333 -6.47 11.48 -9.37
CA ALA A 333 -5.24 10.82 -9.76
C ALA A 333 -5.50 9.48 -10.45
N THR A 334 -4.77 9.23 -11.54
CA THR A 334 -4.76 7.96 -12.27
C THR A 334 -3.41 7.28 -12.07
N GLY A 335 -3.45 6.02 -11.62
CA GLY A 335 -2.23 5.27 -11.32
C GLY A 335 -1.47 5.76 -10.09
N LYS A 336 -0.31 5.19 -9.87
CA LYS A 336 0.61 5.52 -8.78
C LYS A 336 1.51 6.69 -9.19
N ILE A 337 1.33 7.85 -8.57
CA ILE A 337 2.15 9.02 -8.87
C ILE A 337 3.56 8.79 -8.32
N LEU A 338 4.55 8.96 -9.19
CA LEU A 338 5.96 8.82 -8.89
C LEU A 338 6.63 10.18 -8.76
N VAL A 339 7.56 10.31 -7.84
CA VAL A 339 8.30 11.55 -7.57
C VAL A 339 9.78 11.35 -7.83
N SER A 340 10.36 12.27 -8.60
CA SER A 340 11.82 12.40 -8.74
C SER A 340 12.29 13.44 -7.74
N PRO A 341 13.06 13.07 -6.70
CA PRO A 341 13.55 14.05 -5.73
C PRO A 341 14.62 14.99 -6.30
N ARG A 342 15.24 14.58 -7.42
CA ARG A 342 16.23 15.35 -8.21
C ARG A 342 15.83 15.46 -9.66
#